data_3ebba8b21717eac820ba580649043ff8
#
_entry.id   3ebba8b21717eac820ba580649043ff8
#
_cell.length_a   1.000
_cell.length_b   1.000
_cell.length_c   1.000
_cell.angle_alpha   90.00
_cell.angle_beta   90.00
_cell.angle_gamma   90.00
#
_symmetry.space_group_name_H-M   'P 1'
#
loop_
_entity.id
_entity.type
_entity.pdbx_description
1 polymer ?
#
loop_
_entity_poly.entity_id
_entity_poly.type
_entity_poly.pdbx_seq_one_letter_code
_entity_poly.pdbx_strand_id
1 'polypeptide(L)'
;HMKMILIGSGNVATQLGKNIVAQGNHQIIQVYSRNSANAQALANVVNSTATDDLTQINTEADLYIIAVSDSAIHSVIADLPKSLQGIVAHTSGATNLDVFADFINFGVIYPPQSINKSIETNLSVIPFGIEGNSTQTFEKLFSLIQAIAPKTFACTSQQRLALHLSAVIANNFSNALF
;
A
#
# COMPACT_ATOMS: atom_id res chain seq x y z
N HIS A 1 -11.62 4.18 -13.48
CA HIS A 1 -10.77 3.03 -13.82
C HIS A 1 -9.29 3.40 -13.75
N MET A 2 -8.56 2.74 -12.86
CA MET A 2 -7.12 2.96 -12.71
C MET A 2 -6.34 1.70 -13.04
N LYS A 3 -5.15 1.87 -13.63
CA LYS A 3 -4.13 0.83 -13.77
C LYS A 3 -3.16 0.96 -12.61
N MET A 4 -2.98 -0.11 -11.87
CA MET A 4 -2.21 -0.10 -10.62
C MET A 4 -1.07 -1.11 -10.66
N ILE A 5 -0.04 -0.81 -9.88
CA ILE A 5 1.10 -1.70 -9.66
C ILE A 5 1.23 -1.94 -8.15
N LEU A 6 1.38 -3.20 -7.77
CA LEU A 6 1.71 -3.59 -6.40
C LEU A 6 3.21 -3.78 -6.29
N ILE A 7 3.83 -3.06 -5.38
CA ILE A 7 5.25 -3.20 -5.03
C ILE A 7 5.30 -3.83 -3.64
N GLY A 8 5.60 -5.11 -3.61
CA GLY A 8 5.53 -5.96 -2.44
C GLY A 8 4.54 -7.10 -2.62
N SER A 9 4.73 -8.18 -1.89
CA SER A 9 3.92 -9.41 -2.00
C SER A 9 3.50 -9.96 -0.63
N GLY A 10 3.60 -9.15 0.41
CA GLY A 10 3.23 -9.54 1.77
C GLY A 10 1.72 -9.44 2.03
N ASN A 11 1.37 -9.36 3.31
CA ASN A 11 -0.02 -9.42 3.77
C ASN A 11 -0.86 -8.25 3.24
N VAL A 12 -0.36 -7.03 3.36
CA VAL A 12 -1.10 -5.83 2.96
C VAL A 12 -1.29 -5.80 1.44
N ALA A 13 -0.22 -6.03 0.68
CA ALA A 13 -0.29 -6.08 -0.79
C ALA A 13 -1.29 -7.14 -1.27
N THR A 14 -1.26 -8.32 -0.67
CA THR A 14 -2.14 -9.43 -1.05
C THR A 14 -3.61 -9.09 -0.80
N GLN A 15 -3.94 -8.58 0.38
CA GLN A 15 -5.33 -8.29 0.73
C GLN A 15 -5.87 -7.08 -0.05
N LEU A 16 -5.08 -6.03 -0.21
CA LEU A 16 -5.48 -4.90 -1.05
C LEU A 16 -5.69 -5.35 -2.50
N GLY A 17 -4.74 -6.10 -3.04
CA GLY A 17 -4.82 -6.58 -4.42
C GLY A 17 -6.05 -7.44 -4.69
N LYS A 18 -6.32 -8.42 -3.83
CA LYS A 18 -7.50 -9.28 -3.94
C LYS A 18 -8.81 -8.49 -3.92
N ASN A 19 -8.94 -7.56 -2.99
CA ASN A 19 -10.16 -6.78 -2.82
C ASN A 19 -10.37 -5.77 -3.94
N ILE A 20 -9.30 -5.14 -4.43
CA ILE A 20 -9.35 -4.23 -5.57
C ILE A 20 -9.82 -4.97 -6.82
N VAL A 21 -9.24 -6.13 -7.11
CA VAL A 21 -9.62 -6.93 -8.29
C VAL A 21 -11.03 -7.46 -8.16
N ALA A 22 -11.44 -7.93 -6.99
CA ALA A 22 -12.78 -8.45 -6.76
C ALA A 22 -13.87 -7.40 -7.00
N GLN A 23 -13.58 -6.13 -6.80
CA GLN A 23 -14.53 -5.05 -7.08
C GLN A 23 -14.77 -4.80 -8.57
N GLY A 24 -13.81 -5.14 -9.43
CA GLY A 24 -13.98 -5.12 -10.88
C GLY A 24 -13.82 -3.75 -11.57
N ASN A 25 -13.56 -2.68 -10.83
CA ASN A 25 -13.45 -1.32 -11.38
C ASN A 25 -12.04 -0.90 -11.79
N HIS A 26 -11.03 -1.62 -11.32
CA HIS A 26 -9.63 -1.28 -11.52
C HIS A 26 -8.82 -2.52 -11.93
N GLN A 27 -7.66 -2.29 -12.50
CA GLN A 27 -6.78 -3.36 -12.97
C GLN A 27 -5.42 -3.25 -12.30
N ILE A 28 -4.91 -4.38 -11.80
CA ILE A 28 -3.52 -4.50 -11.38
C ILE A 28 -2.74 -5.05 -12.57
N ILE A 29 -1.83 -4.26 -13.11
CA ILE A 29 -1.11 -4.59 -14.34
C ILE A 29 0.25 -5.23 -14.08
N GLN A 30 0.79 -5.08 -12.88
CA GLN A 30 2.10 -5.62 -12.55
C GLN A 30 2.25 -5.79 -11.04
N VAL A 31 2.99 -6.81 -10.64
CA VAL A 31 3.38 -7.06 -9.25
C VAL A 31 4.91 -7.17 -9.19
N TYR A 32 5.52 -6.40 -8.31
CA TYR A 32 6.93 -6.52 -8.01
C TYR A 32 7.13 -7.17 -6.64
N SER A 33 8.08 -8.07 -6.55
CA SER A 33 8.64 -8.54 -5.29
C SER A 33 10.11 -8.89 -5.51
N ARG A 34 10.93 -8.67 -4.48
CA ARG A 34 12.33 -9.06 -4.48
C ARG A 34 12.49 -10.57 -4.70
N ASN A 35 11.55 -11.35 -4.19
CA ASN A 35 11.47 -12.79 -4.42
C ASN A 35 10.57 -13.06 -5.64
N SER A 36 11.17 -13.60 -6.70
CA SER A 36 10.49 -13.88 -7.97
C SER A 36 9.28 -14.81 -7.80
N ALA A 37 9.39 -15.84 -6.98
CA ALA A 37 8.31 -16.79 -6.73
C ALA A 37 7.12 -16.10 -6.01
N ASN A 38 7.40 -15.23 -5.06
CA ASN A 38 6.36 -14.47 -4.36
C ASN A 38 5.68 -13.48 -5.29
N ALA A 39 6.43 -12.81 -6.16
CA ALA A 39 5.87 -11.92 -7.17
C ALA A 39 4.91 -12.66 -8.09
N GLN A 40 5.33 -13.83 -8.59
CA GLN A 40 4.51 -14.64 -9.49
C GLN A 40 3.26 -15.17 -8.79
N ALA A 41 3.38 -15.61 -7.54
CA ALA A 41 2.23 -16.11 -6.77
C ALA A 41 1.15 -15.02 -6.60
N LEU A 42 1.53 -13.81 -6.24
CA LEU A 42 0.58 -12.71 -6.12
C LEU A 42 0.04 -12.27 -7.49
N ALA A 43 0.90 -12.20 -8.51
CA ALA A 43 0.48 -11.87 -9.86
C ALA A 43 -0.61 -12.82 -10.37
N ASN A 44 -0.47 -14.12 -10.10
CA ASN A 44 -1.49 -15.12 -10.48
C ASN A 44 -2.84 -14.85 -9.78
N VAL A 45 -2.79 -14.47 -8.50
CA VAL A 45 -4.00 -14.17 -7.71
C VAL A 45 -4.75 -12.96 -8.24
N VAL A 46 -4.02 -11.93 -8.68
CA VAL A 46 -4.61 -10.66 -9.15
C VAL A 46 -4.68 -10.56 -10.68
N ASN A 47 -4.40 -11.66 -11.38
CA ASN A 47 -4.41 -11.74 -12.84
C ASN A 47 -3.52 -10.70 -13.51
N SER A 48 -2.25 -10.69 -13.14
CA SER A 48 -1.26 -9.69 -13.52
C SER A 48 0.06 -10.33 -13.95
N THR A 49 1.04 -9.51 -14.27
CA THR A 49 2.41 -9.95 -14.59
C THR A 49 3.34 -9.66 -13.43
N ALA A 50 4.38 -10.50 -13.27
CA ALA A 50 5.33 -10.39 -12.17
C ALA A 50 6.69 -9.88 -12.64
N THR A 51 7.40 -9.16 -11.77
CA THR A 51 8.81 -8.84 -11.95
C THR A 51 9.52 -8.85 -10.60
N ASP A 52 10.80 -9.19 -10.60
CA ASP A 52 11.69 -9.04 -9.45
C ASP A 52 12.72 -7.91 -9.66
N ASP A 53 12.54 -7.12 -10.72
CA ASP A 53 13.45 -6.06 -11.13
C ASP A 53 12.69 -4.73 -11.23
N LEU A 54 13.00 -3.78 -10.34
CA LEU A 54 12.36 -2.45 -10.32
C LEU A 54 12.64 -1.63 -11.57
N THR A 55 13.70 -1.94 -12.33
CA THR A 55 13.96 -1.26 -13.61
C THR A 55 12.94 -1.66 -14.69
N GLN A 56 12.19 -2.74 -14.47
CA GLN A 56 11.15 -3.22 -15.37
C GLN A 56 9.74 -2.75 -14.98
N ILE A 57 9.63 -1.90 -13.98
CA ILE A 57 8.33 -1.34 -13.56
C ILE A 57 7.75 -0.49 -14.70
N ASN A 58 6.47 -0.73 -15.01
CA ASN A 58 5.72 0.09 -15.95
C ASN A 58 5.60 1.52 -15.41
N THR A 59 6.04 2.50 -16.20
CA THR A 59 6.10 3.91 -15.77
C THR A 59 4.82 4.69 -16.08
N GLU A 60 3.81 4.04 -16.65
CA GLU A 60 2.56 4.68 -17.08
C GLU A 60 1.34 4.26 -16.27
N ALA A 61 1.53 3.64 -15.12
CA ALA A 61 0.43 3.31 -14.22
C ALA A 61 -0.11 4.55 -13.52
N ASP A 62 -1.35 4.46 -13.07
CA ASP A 62 -2.02 5.54 -12.35
C ASP A 62 -1.68 5.54 -10.84
N LEU A 63 -1.36 4.36 -10.30
CA LEU A 63 -1.08 4.20 -8.87
C LEU A 63 -0.05 3.08 -8.65
N TYR A 64 0.92 3.37 -7.79
CA TYR A 64 1.97 2.46 -7.33
C TYR A 64 1.82 2.29 -5.83
N ILE A 65 1.35 1.13 -5.37
CA ILE A 65 1.18 0.83 -3.94
C ILE A 65 2.44 0.13 -3.45
N ILE A 66 3.19 0.80 -2.57
CA ILE A 66 4.44 0.29 -1.99
C ILE A 66 4.12 -0.32 -0.63
N ALA A 67 3.89 -1.63 -0.62
CA ALA A 67 3.54 -2.41 0.56
C ALA A 67 4.66 -3.40 0.89
N VAL A 68 5.82 -2.85 1.21
CA VAL A 68 7.01 -3.59 1.63
C VAL A 68 7.27 -3.35 3.12
N SER A 69 8.21 -4.08 3.73
CA SER A 69 8.61 -3.83 5.11
C SER A 69 9.16 -2.42 5.27
N ASP A 70 9.03 -1.84 6.45
CA ASP A 70 9.51 -0.48 6.74
C ASP A 70 11.00 -0.32 6.43
N SER A 71 11.80 -1.37 6.69
CA SER A 71 13.23 -1.38 6.39
C SER A 71 13.55 -1.34 4.89
N ALA A 72 12.64 -1.73 4.03
CA ALA A 72 12.83 -1.78 2.57
C ALA A 72 12.31 -0.55 1.84
N ILE A 73 11.49 0.28 2.48
CA ILE A 73 10.79 1.41 1.80
C ILE A 73 11.79 2.36 1.14
N HIS A 74 12.82 2.80 1.85
CA HIS A 74 13.77 3.79 1.34
C HIS A 74 14.53 3.29 0.11
N SER A 75 14.97 2.03 0.12
CA SER A 75 15.69 1.46 -1.02
C SER A 75 14.78 1.27 -2.25
N VAL A 76 13.54 0.87 -2.04
CA VAL A 76 12.56 0.75 -3.13
C VAL A 76 12.29 2.12 -3.76
N ILE A 77 12.03 3.13 -2.95
CA ILE A 77 11.77 4.50 -3.44
C ILE A 77 12.98 5.07 -4.18
N ALA A 78 14.19 4.80 -3.70
CA ALA A 78 15.42 5.25 -4.35
C ALA A 78 15.56 4.69 -5.79
N ASP A 79 15.06 3.47 -6.02
CA ASP A 79 15.15 2.79 -7.31
C ASP A 79 13.98 3.12 -8.25
N LEU A 80 12.96 3.84 -7.79
CA LEU A 80 11.84 4.25 -8.64
C LEU A 80 12.16 5.55 -9.38
N PRO A 81 11.71 5.68 -10.65
CA PRO A 81 11.86 6.93 -11.39
C PRO A 81 11.09 8.07 -10.71
N LYS A 82 11.74 9.22 -10.51
CA LYS A 82 11.12 10.40 -9.89
C LYS A 82 10.14 11.10 -10.83
N SER A 83 10.19 10.75 -12.12
CA SER A 83 9.31 11.31 -13.16
C SER A 83 7.94 10.65 -13.24
N LEU A 84 7.64 9.66 -12.40
CA LEU A 84 6.34 9.01 -12.41
C LEU A 84 5.21 10.02 -12.22
N GLN A 85 4.24 10.00 -13.13
CA GLN A 85 3.07 10.88 -13.08
C GLN A 85 1.96 10.27 -12.19
N GLY A 86 1.90 8.95 -12.11
CA GLY A 86 0.97 8.26 -11.24
C GLY A 86 1.26 8.50 -9.77
N ILE A 87 0.28 8.23 -8.93
CA ILE A 87 0.43 8.38 -7.48
C ILE A 87 1.35 7.28 -6.95
N VAL A 88 2.32 7.62 -6.12
CA VAL A 88 3.09 6.66 -5.33
C VAL A 88 2.62 6.73 -3.87
N ALA A 89 2.27 5.60 -3.29
CA ALA A 89 1.75 5.55 -1.92
C ALA A 89 2.37 4.38 -1.15
N HIS A 90 2.79 4.62 0.10
CA HIS A 90 3.23 3.53 0.97
C HIS A 90 2.14 3.15 1.99
N THR A 91 2.37 2.05 2.69
CA THR A 91 1.40 1.51 3.66
C THR A 91 1.94 1.47 5.09
N SER A 92 3.02 2.21 5.37
CA SER A 92 3.71 2.21 6.66
C SER A 92 3.06 3.16 7.67
N GLY A 93 3.00 2.75 8.93
CA GLY A 93 2.59 3.62 10.03
C GLY A 93 3.69 4.56 10.50
N ALA A 94 4.96 4.15 10.37
CA ALA A 94 6.11 4.87 10.92
C ALA A 94 6.83 5.76 9.91
N THR A 95 6.63 5.54 8.61
CA THR A 95 7.36 6.27 7.56
C THR A 95 6.67 7.57 7.23
N ASN A 96 7.42 8.69 7.33
CA ASN A 96 6.90 10.01 7.02
C ASN A 96 6.57 10.14 5.53
N LEU A 97 5.59 11.00 5.22
CA LEU A 97 5.18 11.30 3.85
C LEU A 97 6.30 11.95 3.04
N ASP A 98 7.20 12.70 3.67
CA ASP A 98 8.30 13.38 3.00
C ASP A 98 9.34 12.44 2.37
N VAL A 99 9.29 11.14 2.61
CA VAL A 99 10.06 10.15 1.87
C VAL A 99 9.82 10.24 0.36
N PHE A 100 8.67 10.78 -0.03
CA PHE A 100 8.26 10.98 -1.42
C PHE A 100 8.48 12.41 -1.94
N ALA A 101 9.26 13.24 -1.25
CA ALA A 101 9.37 14.67 -1.58
C ALA A 101 9.75 14.97 -3.05
N ASP A 102 10.48 14.05 -3.70
CA ASP A 102 10.91 14.23 -5.10
C ASP A 102 9.88 13.75 -6.13
N PHE A 103 8.77 13.18 -5.68
CA PHE A 103 7.70 12.70 -6.57
C PHE A 103 6.63 13.79 -6.75
N ILE A 104 5.85 13.66 -7.81
CA ILE A 104 4.81 14.65 -8.17
C ILE A 104 3.54 14.42 -7.35
N ASN A 105 3.05 13.19 -7.31
CA ASN A 105 1.82 12.80 -6.63
C ASN A 105 2.11 11.66 -5.67
N PHE A 106 1.82 11.84 -4.39
CA PHE A 106 2.13 10.81 -3.40
C PHE A 106 1.20 10.84 -2.21
N GLY A 107 1.16 9.73 -1.49
CA GLY A 107 0.32 9.59 -0.32
C GLY A 107 0.60 8.35 0.50
N VAL A 108 -0.33 8.04 1.40
CA VAL A 108 -0.27 6.91 2.30
C VAL A 108 -1.62 6.21 2.37
N ILE A 109 -1.58 4.88 2.38
CA ILE A 109 -2.72 3.99 2.62
C ILE A 109 -2.35 3.15 3.84
N TYR A 110 -2.78 3.56 5.02
CA TYR A 110 -2.32 2.96 6.27
C TYR A 110 -3.38 2.08 6.93
N PRO A 111 -3.17 0.75 7.00
CA PRO A 111 -3.97 -0.12 7.86
C PRO A 111 -3.38 -0.14 9.28
N PRO A 112 -4.11 0.34 10.32
CA PRO A 112 -3.58 0.37 11.68
C PRO A 112 -3.57 -1.00 12.36
N GLN A 113 -4.13 -2.03 11.72
CA GLN A 113 -4.22 -3.38 12.25
C GLN A 113 -3.35 -4.34 11.43
N SER A 114 -2.90 -5.42 12.09
CA SER A 114 -2.20 -6.51 11.39
C SER A 114 -3.14 -7.22 10.42
N ILE A 115 -2.64 -7.49 9.22
CA ILE A 115 -3.35 -8.20 8.16
C ILE A 115 -2.58 -9.47 7.82
N ASN A 116 -3.29 -10.60 7.71
CA ASN A 116 -2.71 -11.88 7.32
C ASN A 116 -3.15 -12.25 5.90
N LYS A 117 -2.18 -12.56 5.03
CA LYS A 117 -2.47 -12.88 3.62
C LYS A 117 -3.04 -14.27 3.41
N SER A 118 -2.80 -15.20 4.34
CA SER A 118 -3.27 -16.59 4.25
C SER A 118 -4.72 -16.78 4.70
N ILE A 119 -5.31 -15.74 5.32
CA ILE A 119 -6.70 -15.73 5.78
C ILE A 119 -7.41 -14.63 5.00
N GLU A 120 -8.56 -14.94 4.44
CA GLU A 120 -9.39 -13.93 3.81
C GLU A 120 -9.78 -12.87 4.84
N THR A 121 -9.38 -11.64 4.59
CA THR A 121 -9.58 -10.52 5.51
C THR A 121 -10.80 -9.73 5.08
N ASN A 122 -11.74 -9.54 6.01
CA ASN A 122 -12.88 -8.66 5.80
C ASN A 122 -12.44 -7.20 6.00
N LEU A 123 -12.18 -6.50 4.90
CA LEU A 123 -11.75 -5.10 4.96
C LEU A 123 -12.84 -4.15 5.45
N SER A 124 -14.11 -4.61 5.55
CA SER A 124 -15.20 -3.77 6.06
C SER A 124 -15.02 -3.37 7.53
N VAL A 125 -14.20 -4.11 8.28
CA VAL A 125 -13.92 -3.82 9.70
C VAL A 125 -12.59 -3.11 9.92
N ILE A 126 -11.80 -2.90 8.88
CA ILE A 126 -10.48 -2.27 8.99
C ILE A 126 -10.59 -0.78 8.62
N PRO A 127 -10.27 0.15 9.54
CA PRO A 127 -10.25 1.57 9.25
C PRO A 127 -8.91 1.96 8.61
N PHE A 128 -8.85 2.07 7.29
CA PHE A 128 -7.65 2.56 6.61
C PHE A 128 -7.53 4.08 6.74
N GLY A 129 -6.35 4.55 7.12
CA GLY A 129 -6.01 5.97 7.17
C GLY A 129 -5.40 6.44 5.85
N ILE A 130 -5.93 7.50 5.26
CA ILE A 130 -5.49 8.04 3.97
C ILE A 130 -4.88 9.42 4.14
N GLU A 131 -3.73 9.63 3.49
CA GLU A 131 -3.08 10.92 3.35
C GLU A 131 -2.64 11.12 1.90
N GLY A 132 -2.68 12.35 1.41
CA GLY A 132 -2.21 12.70 0.07
C GLY A 132 -1.53 14.05 0.08
N ASN A 133 -0.57 14.27 -0.83
CA ASN A 133 0.15 15.54 -0.93
C ASN A 133 -0.66 16.67 -1.58
N SER A 134 -1.85 16.36 -2.08
CA SER A 134 -2.81 17.34 -2.60
C SER A 134 -4.23 16.84 -2.37
N THR A 135 -5.20 17.73 -2.47
CA THR A 135 -6.62 17.36 -2.40
C THR A 135 -6.98 16.33 -3.45
N GLN A 136 -6.50 16.51 -4.67
CA GLN A 136 -6.78 15.60 -5.78
C GLN A 136 -6.21 14.19 -5.53
N THR A 137 -4.97 14.10 -5.08
CA THR A 137 -4.33 12.82 -4.73
C THR A 137 -5.07 12.16 -3.56
N PHE A 138 -5.38 12.93 -2.52
CA PHE A 138 -6.14 12.43 -1.38
C PHE A 138 -7.49 11.84 -1.82
N GLU A 139 -8.25 12.56 -2.61
CA GLU A 139 -9.58 12.12 -3.04
C GLU A 139 -9.52 10.83 -3.87
N LYS A 140 -8.54 10.70 -4.75
CA LYS A 140 -8.36 9.49 -5.55
C LYS A 140 -8.05 8.28 -4.67
N LEU A 141 -7.12 8.43 -3.73
CA LEU A 141 -6.78 7.35 -2.79
C LEU A 141 -7.94 7.02 -1.87
N PHE A 142 -8.61 8.03 -1.34
CA PHE A 142 -9.74 7.86 -0.42
C PHE A 142 -10.89 7.11 -1.11
N SER A 143 -11.29 7.53 -2.30
CA SER A 143 -12.36 6.88 -3.06
C SER A 143 -12.04 5.43 -3.39
N LEU A 144 -10.81 5.15 -3.80
CA LEU A 144 -10.37 3.79 -4.10
C LEU A 144 -10.50 2.89 -2.87
N ILE A 145 -9.95 3.31 -1.75
CA ILE A 145 -9.87 2.48 -0.55
C ILE A 145 -11.22 2.40 0.15
N GLN A 146 -11.98 3.49 0.23
CA GLN A 146 -13.31 3.48 0.83
C GLN A 146 -14.24 2.48 0.15
N ALA A 147 -14.10 2.29 -1.14
CA ALA A 147 -14.93 1.34 -1.91
C ALA A 147 -14.72 -0.12 -1.47
N ILE A 148 -13.55 -0.46 -0.94
CA ILE A 148 -13.24 -1.81 -0.43
C ILE A 148 -13.16 -1.88 1.09
N ALA A 149 -13.05 -0.74 1.78
CA ALA A 149 -12.93 -0.61 3.23
C ALA A 149 -13.75 0.60 3.69
N PRO A 150 -15.05 0.43 3.97
CA PRO A 150 -15.97 1.55 4.23
C PRO A 150 -15.59 2.43 5.42
N LYS A 151 -14.82 1.92 6.38
CA LYS A 151 -14.35 2.67 7.55
C LYS A 151 -13.10 3.52 7.29
N THR A 152 -12.73 3.73 6.04
CA THR A 152 -11.60 4.56 5.64
C THR A 152 -11.80 6.00 6.14
N PHE A 153 -10.72 6.62 6.63
CA PHE A 153 -10.74 7.95 7.21
C PHE A 153 -9.53 8.78 6.77
N ALA A 154 -9.65 10.10 6.84
CA ALA A 154 -8.54 11.00 6.59
C ALA A 154 -7.56 10.95 7.79
N CYS A 155 -6.26 10.85 7.50
CA CYS A 155 -5.25 10.63 8.54
C CYS A 155 -3.98 11.43 8.20
N THR A 156 -3.65 12.43 9.02
CA THR A 156 -2.39 13.16 8.87
C THR A 156 -1.20 12.28 9.27
N SER A 157 0.01 12.67 8.86
CA SER A 157 1.25 11.98 9.27
C SER A 157 1.37 11.90 10.78
N GLN A 158 1.01 12.96 11.50
CA GLN A 158 1.05 13.00 12.95
C GLN A 158 0.04 12.05 13.60
N GLN A 159 -1.19 12.02 13.09
CA GLN A 159 -2.22 11.09 13.55
C GLN A 159 -1.81 9.64 13.27
N ARG A 160 -1.25 9.38 12.10
CA ARG A 160 -0.80 8.04 11.72
C ARG A 160 0.30 7.55 12.65
N LEU A 161 1.29 8.38 12.95
CA LEU A 161 2.35 8.02 13.88
C LEU A 161 1.80 7.71 15.28
N ALA A 162 0.87 8.53 15.78
CA ALA A 162 0.23 8.30 17.08
C ALA A 162 -0.52 6.97 17.12
N LEU A 163 -1.28 6.64 16.06
CA LEU A 163 -1.98 5.35 15.95
C LEU A 163 -1.00 4.18 15.91
N HIS A 164 0.08 4.32 15.15
CA HIS A 164 1.10 3.27 15.04
C HIS A 164 1.79 3.01 16.37
N LEU A 165 2.18 4.05 17.09
CA LEU A 165 2.80 3.92 18.41
C LEU A 165 1.84 3.29 19.43
N SER A 166 0.58 3.68 19.41
CA SER A 166 -0.45 3.08 20.28
C SER A 166 -0.63 1.59 20.01
N ALA A 167 -0.65 1.19 18.76
CA ALA A 167 -0.75 -0.22 18.37
C ALA A 167 0.48 -1.03 18.82
N VAL A 168 1.68 -0.49 18.67
CA VAL A 168 2.93 -1.11 19.11
C VAL A 168 2.94 -1.29 20.63
N ILE A 169 2.56 -0.25 21.39
CA ILE A 169 2.52 -0.30 22.86
C ILE A 169 1.49 -1.33 23.32
N ALA A 170 0.29 -1.35 22.77
CA ALA A 170 -0.75 -2.30 23.12
C ALA A 170 -0.31 -3.75 22.85
N ASN A 171 0.33 -4.00 21.71
CA ASN A 171 0.84 -5.33 21.36
C ASN A 171 1.95 -5.78 22.30
N ASN A 172 2.90 -4.90 22.63
CA ASN A 172 3.98 -5.21 23.56
C ASN A 172 3.44 -5.46 24.97
N PHE A 173 2.44 -4.71 25.41
CA PHE A 173 1.80 -4.90 26.71
C PHE A 173 1.11 -6.27 26.78
N SER A 174 0.35 -6.65 25.77
CA SER A 174 -0.29 -7.97 25.68
C SER A 174 0.73 -9.09 25.72
N ASN A 175 1.83 -8.97 24.98
CA ASN A 175 2.89 -9.98 24.97
C ASN A 175 3.61 -10.09 26.31
N ALA A 176 3.72 -9.02 27.09
CA ALA A 176 4.32 -9.02 28.41
C ALA A 176 3.44 -9.70 29.47
N LEU A 177 2.11 -9.71 29.28
CA LEU A 177 1.15 -10.33 30.19
C LEU A 177 0.99 -11.84 29.95
N PHE A 178 1.28 -12.31 28.78
CA PHE A 178 1.13 -13.70 28.35
C PHE A 178 2.44 -14.27 27.80
#